data_40a6e1f185e9481c1c864c78b2a6a4c8
#
_entry.id   40a6e1f185e9481c1c864c78b2a6a4c8
#
_cell.length_a   1.000
_cell.length_b   1.000
_cell.length_c   1.000
_cell.angle_alpha   90.00
_cell.angle_beta   90.00
_cell.angle_gamma   90.00
#
_symmetry.space_group_name_H-M   'P 1'
#
loop_
_entity.id
_entity.type
_entity.pdbx_description
1 polymer ?
#
loop_
_entity_poly.entity_id
_entity_poly.type
_entity_poly.pdbx_seq_one_letter_code
_entity_poly.pdbx_strand_id
1 'polypeptide(L)'
;MLRGDGKLNLDIAVSDDDKAPQDQCGVFGVWAPGEEVAKLAFFGLYSLQHRGQESAGIATSDGKKILVYKDMGLVSQVFSESALESLVGHIAVGHNRYSTTGASHWRNAQPTLGRTSAGTVALAHNGNLTNTADLLDLLKARYPNQGTNEITGGNTTDTAVLTALMAGDQDHSLEATALELLPKVKGAFCLVFMDEQTLYAARDPQGVRPLVLGRLDRGWVVASETAALDIVGASLVREVEPGELIAIDENGLRSTRFAETKRAGCVFEYVYLARPDTAINGKNVYEARVEMGRQLAREYPVEADLVIPTPESGTPAAIGFSEQSGIPFGHGLVKNAYVGRTFIQPSQTIRQRGIRLK
;
A
#
# COMPACT_ATOMS: atom_id res chain seq x y z
N MET A 1 -27.07 17.86 12.30
CA MET A 1 -28.42 18.25 12.79
C MET A 1 -29.46 17.71 11.82
N LEU A 2 -30.51 17.05 12.30
CA LEU A 2 -31.64 16.66 11.47
C LEU A 2 -32.39 17.93 11.05
N ARG A 3 -32.79 18.03 9.78
CA ARG A 3 -33.73 19.04 9.31
C ARG A 3 -35.11 18.73 9.92
N GLY A 4 -35.96 19.75 10.05
CA GLY A 4 -37.34 19.56 10.57
C GLY A 4 -38.24 18.65 9.74
N ASP A 5 -37.79 18.19 8.55
CA ASP A 5 -38.39 17.19 7.67
C ASP A 5 -37.85 15.77 7.88
N GLY A 6 -37.03 15.54 8.90
CA GLY A 6 -36.42 14.24 9.20
C GLY A 6 -35.26 13.84 8.29
N LYS A 7 -34.81 14.70 7.36
CA LYS A 7 -33.68 14.42 6.47
C LYS A 7 -32.38 14.87 7.10
N LEU A 8 -31.33 14.04 6.99
CA LEU A 8 -29.98 14.40 7.33
C LEU A 8 -29.50 15.54 6.42
N ASN A 9 -28.99 16.61 7.02
CA ASN A 9 -28.34 17.67 6.26
C ASN A 9 -26.96 17.18 5.82
N LEU A 10 -26.86 16.71 4.58
CA LEU A 10 -25.61 16.26 3.95
C LEU A 10 -24.82 17.40 3.30
N ASP A 11 -25.30 18.65 3.41
CA ASP A 11 -24.56 19.85 3.00
C ASP A 11 -23.54 20.25 4.10
N ILE A 12 -22.68 19.32 4.48
CA ILE A 12 -21.41 19.69 5.07
C ILE A 12 -20.58 20.17 3.88
N ALA A 13 -20.46 21.47 3.73
CA ALA A 13 -19.45 22.06 2.86
C ALA A 13 -18.08 21.60 3.39
N VAL A 14 -17.57 20.50 2.86
CA VAL A 14 -16.18 20.13 3.01
C VAL A 14 -15.42 21.17 2.21
N SER A 15 -14.73 22.07 2.89
CA SER A 15 -13.80 23.00 2.22
C SER A 15 -12.78 22.15 1.46
N ASP A 16 -12.37 22.58 0.27
CA ASP A 16 -11.31 21.92 -0.52
C ASP A 16 -9.96 21.81 0.25
N ASP A 17 -9.82 22.52 1.37
CA ASP A 17 -8.68 22.50 2.28
C ASP A 17 -8.77 21.44 3.39
N ASP A 18 -9.92 20.82 3.63
CA ASP A 18 -10.03 19.67 4.52
C ASP A 18 -9.42 18.44 3.81
N LYS A 19 -8.12 18.29 3.96
CA LYS A 19 -7.40 17.07 3.59
C LYS A 19 -7.90 15.94 4.49
N ALA A 20 -8.98 15.29 4.07
CA ALA A 20 -9.43 14.03 4.66
C ALA A 20 -8.24 13.07 4.77
N PRO A 21 -8.21 12.17 5.78
CA PRO A 21 -7.17 11.14 5.89
C PRO A 21 -6.99 10.47 4.54
N GLN A 22 -5.80 10.60 3.97
CA GLN A 22 -5.50 10.11 2.63
C GLN A 22 -5.15 8.64 2.72
N ASP A 23 -5.74 7.83 1.86
CA ASP A 23 -5.63 6.37 1.87
C ASP A 23 -4.36 5.85 1.25
N GLN A 24 -4.24 4.53 1.21
CA GLN A 24 -2.98 3.87 1.20
C GLN A 24 -2.90 2.82 0.15
N CYS A 25 -1.82 2.94 -0.61
CA CYS A 25 -1.44 1.99 -1.62
C CYS A 25 -1.20 0.59 -1.06
N GLY A 26 -1.27 -0.43 -1.92
CA GLY A 26 -0.77 -1.76 -1.64
C GLY A 26 0.53 -2.00 -2.39
N VAL A 27 1.55 -2.54 -1.70
CA VAL A 27 2.81 -2.97 -2.30
C VAL A 27 3.00 -4.46 -2.15
N PHE A 28 3.61 -5.06 -3.17
CA PHE A 28 3.94 -6.48 -3.21
C PHE A 28 5.30 -6.66 -3.89
N GLY A 29 6.13 -7.55 -3.37
CA GLY A 29 7.38 -7.95 -3.97
C GLY A 29 7.59 -9.44 -3.83
N VAL A 30 8.15 -10.09 -4.84
CA VAL A 30 8.49 -11.51 -4.81
C VAL A 30 9.82 -11.74 -5.52
N TRP A 31 10.67 -12.54 -4.90
CA TRP A 31 11.86 -13.12 -5.47
C TRP A 31 11.73 -14.64 -5.41
N ALA A 32 11.53 -15.30 -6.55
CA ALA A 32 11.24 -16.73 -6.60
C ALA A 32 11.68 -17.33 -7.94
N PRO A 33 12.94 -17.77 -8.05
CA PRO A 33 13.44 -18.43 -9.25
C PRO A 33 12.67 -19.71 -9.59
N GLY A 34 12.20 -19.79 -10.84
CA GLY A 34 11.43 -20.92 -11.34
C GLY A 34 9.93 -20.86 -11.11
N GLU A 35 9.43 -19.79 -10.47
CA GLU A 35 7.99 -19.52 -10.28
C GLU A 35 7.49 -18.47 -11.27
N GLU A 36 6.17 -18.44 -11.52
CA GLU A 36 5.50 -17.42 -12.32
C GLU A 36 5.29 -16.13 -11.50
N VAL A 37 6.37 -15.37 -11.27
CA VAL A 37 6.38 -14.23 -10.35
C VAL A 37 5.37 -13.14 -10.71
N ALA A 38 5.04 -12.96 -12.00
CA ALA A 38 4.00 -12.03 -12.44
C ALA A 38 2.61 -12.46 -11.95
N LYS A 39 2.28 -13.75 -11.97
CA LYS A 39 1.02 -14.28 -11.46
C LYS A 39 0.97 -14.20 -9.93
N LEU A 40 2.07 -14.50 -9.24
CA LEU A 40 2.17 -14.30 -7.79
C LEU A 40 1.92 -12.83 -7.42
N ALA A 41 2.54 -11.89 -8.14
CA ALA A 41 2.32 -10.47 -7.94
C ALA A 41 0.86 -10.05 -8.24
N PHE A 42 0.26 -10.59 -9.31
CA PHE A 42 -1.14 -10.36 -9.63
C PHE A 42 -2.07 -10.79 -8.48
N PHE A 43 -1.94 -12.01 -7.97
CA PHE A 43 -2.78 -12.49 -6.87
C PHE A 43 -2.52 -11.74 -5.57
N GLY A 44 -1.25 -11.42 -5.26
CA GLY A 44 -0.88 -10.58 -4.12
C GLY A 44 -1.55 -9.20 -4.20
N LEU A 45 -1.47 -8.52 -5.35
CA LEU A 45 -2.14 -7.24 -5.56
C LEU A 45 -3.67 -7.35 -5.54
N TYR A 46 -4.22 -8.43 -6.09
CA TYR A 46 -5.67 -8.67 -6.06
C TYR A 46 -6.18 -8.76 -4.63
N SER A 47 -5.45 -9.44 -3.74
CA SER A 47 -5.78 -9.49 -2.30
C SER A 47 -5.67 -8.12 -1.61
N LEU A 48 -4.81 -7.24 -2.12
CA LEU A 48 -4.60 -5.87 -1.64
C LEU A 48 -5.47 -4.81 -2.36
N GLN A 49 -6.42 -5.22 -3.21
CA GLN A 49 -7.25 -4.30 -4.01
C GLN A 49 -8.04 -3.30 -3.15
N HIS A 50 -8.35 -3.66 -1.92
CA HIS A 50 -9.02 -2.79 -0.95
C HIS A 50 -8.18 -1.57 -0.54
N ARG A 51 -6.86 -1.59 -0.81
CA ARG A 51 -5.94 -0.49 -0.49
C ARG A 51 -5.86 0.55 -1.61
N GLY A 52 -6.04 0.15 -2.88
CA GLY A 52 -5.98 1.07 -4.02
C GLY A 52 -6.82 0.59 -5.20
N GLN A 53 -7.61 1.49 -5.81
CA GLN A 53 -8.53 1.19 -6.90
C GLN A 53 -8.35 2.10 -8.12
N GLU A 54 -7.30 2.92 -8.14
CA GLU A 54 -7.07 3.92 -9.18
C GLU A 54 -6.23 3.37 -10.33
N SER A 55 -5.14 2.71 -10.01
CA SER A 55 -4.25 2.08 -10.97
C SER A 55 -3.56 0.87 -10.37
N ALA A 56 -3.12 -0.04 -11.22
CA ALA A 56 -2.29 -1.18 -10.84
C ALA A 56 -1.10 -1.31 -11.77
N GLY A 57 0.00 -1.85 -11.27
CA GLY A 57 1.20 -2.10 -12.06
C GLY A 57 2.05 -3.21 -11.49
N ILE A 58 2.71 -3.93 -12.38
CA ILE A 58 3.70 -4.97 -12.08
C ILE A 58 4.94 -4.71 -12.93
N ALA A 59 6.09 -4.75 -12.29
CA ALA A 59 7.38 -4.83 -12.96
C ALA A 59 8.03 -6.18 -12.63
N THR A 60 8.68 -6.82 -13.62
CA THR A 60 9.41 -8.08 -13.45
C THR A 60 10.83 -7.97 -13.96
N SER A 61 11.74 -8.77 -13.40
CA SER A 61 13.12 -8.89 -13.88
C SER A 61 13.47 -10.34 -14.20
N ASP A 62 14.09 -10.55 -15.37
CA ASP A 62 14.67 -11.82 -15.78
C ASP A 62 16.18 -11.94 -15.46
N GLY A 63 16.72 -10.98 -14.69
CA GLY A 63 18.12 -10.87 -14.35
C GLY A 63 18.96 -10.07 -15.37
N LYS A 64 18.35 -9.61 -16.46
CA LYS A 64 19.03 -8.82 -17.51
C LYS A 64 18.30 -7.53 -17.82
N LYS A 65 17.00 -7.53 -17.70
CA LYS A 65 16.14 -6.38 -18.00
C LYS A 65 14.91 -6.38 -17.09
N ILE A 66 14.39 -5.19 -16.87
CA ILE A 66 13.10 -5.00 -16.19
C ILE A 66 12.02 -4.72 -17.23
N LEU A 67 10.93 -5.49 -17.15
CA LEU A 67 9.70 -5.27 -17.91
C LEU A 67 8.66 -4.68 -16.97
N VAL A 68 7.84 -3.75 -17.46
CA VAL A 68 6.75 -3.18 -16.69
C VAL A 68 5.46 -3.13 -17.50
N TYR A 69 4.37 -3.49 -16.84
CA TYR A 69 3.02 -3.28 -17.33
C TYR A 69 2.20 -2.61 -16.24
N LYS A 70 1.59 -1.47 -16.56
CA LYS A 70 0.77 -0.70 -15.62
C LYS A 70 -0.26 0.14 -16.34
N ASP A 71 -1.44 0.28 -15.75
CA ASP A 71 -2.51 1.12 -16.30
C ASP A 71 -3.48 1.57 -15.19
N MET A 72 -4.42 2.44 -15.58
CA MET A 72 -5.51 2.89 -14.73
C MET A 72 -6.58 1.80 -14.63
N GLY A 73 -7.07 1.54 -13.43
CA GLY A 73 -8.12 0.57 -13.16
C GLY A 73 -7.79 -0.43 -12.05
N LEU A 74 -8.70 -1.37 -11.85
CA LEU A 74 -8.54 -2.47 -10.90
C LEU A 74 -7.54 -3.50 -11.43
N VAL A 75 -6.92 -4.25 -10.54
CA VAL A 75 -5.96 -5.32 -10.89
C VAL A 75 -6.53 -6.26 -11.96
N SER A 76 -7.78 -6.73 -11.77
CA SER A 76 -8.45 -7.63 -12.72
C SER A 76 -8.82 -6.98 -14.06
N GLN A 77 -8.80 -5.66 -14.16
CA GLN A 77 -9.06 -4.93 -15.40
C GLN A 77 -7.77 -4.59 -16.15
N VAL A 78 -6.70 -4.32 -15.41
CA VAL A 78 -5.40 -3.94 -15.96
C VAL A 78 -4.67 -5.14 -16.55
N PHE A 79 -4.72 -6.31 -15.90
CA PHE A 79 -3.94 -7.47 -16.31
C PHE A 79 -4.81 -8.53 -16.97
N SER A 80 -4.56 -8.79 -18.25
CA SER A 80 -5.02 -9.98 -18.97
C SER A 80 -4.02 -11.13 -18.81
N GLU A 81 -4.42 -12.36 -19.09
CA GLU A 81 -3.53 -13.52 -19.07
C GLU A 81 -2.30 -13.29 -19.98
N SER A 82 -2.52 -12.77 -21.20
CA SER A 82 -1.43 -12.47 -22.13
C SER A 82 -0.48 -11.38 -21.63
N ALA A 83 -0.98 -10.39 -20.88
CA ALA A 83 -0.13 -9.39 -20.26
C ALA A 83 0.77 -10.03 -19.18
N LEU A 84 0.21 -10.92 -18.35
CA LEU A 84 0.97 -11.63 -17.31
C LEU A 84 2.02 -12.58 -17.91
N GLU A 85 1.67 -13.31 -18.98
CA GLU A 85 2.61 -14.19 -19.70
C GLU A 85 3.79 -13.43 -20.32
N SER A 86 3.60 -12.17 -20.69
CA SER A 86 4.68 -11.31 -21.21
C SER A 86 5.67 -10.82 -20.15
N LEU A 87 5.25 -10.84 -18.88
CA LEU A 87 6.05 -10.40 -17.73
C LEU A 87 6.86 -11.56 -17.16
N VAL A 88 7.86 -11.98 -17.90
CA VAL A 88 8.77 -13.07 -17.50
C VAL A 88 9.80 -12.59 -16.47
N GLY A 89 10.26 -13.50 -15.61
CA GLY A 89 11.33 -13.20 -14.66
C GLY A 89 11.33 -14.07 -13.42
N HIS A 90 12.19 -13.73 -12.46
CA HIS A 90 12.34 -14.37 -11.16
C HIS A 90 12.12 -13.38 -10.01
N ILE A 91 12.01 -12.08 -10.32
CA ILE A 91 11.63 -11.02 -9.40
C ILE A 91 10.40 -10.32 -9.95
N ALA A 92 9.47 -9.93 -9.07
CA ALA A 92 8.40 -9.01 -9.41
C ALA A 92 8.16 -7.99 -8.29
N VAL A 93 7.83 -6.75 -8.69
CA VAL A 93 7.38 -5.68 -7.82
C VAL A 93 6.03 -5.19 -8.31
N GLY A 94 5.04 -5.17 -7.43
CA GLY A 94 3.67 -4.80 -7.73
C GLY A 94 3.14 -3.66 -6.87
N HIS A 95 2.19 -2.90 -7.41
CA HIS A 95 1.58 -1.76 -6.75
C HIS A 95 0.11 -1.58 -7.10
N ASN A 96 -0.70 -1.31 -6.08
CA ASN A 96 -2.06 -0.77 -6.19
C ASN A 96 -2.08 0.67 -5.72
N ARG A 97 -2.49 1.59 -6.59
CA ARG A 97 -2.44 3.01 -6.27
C ARG A 97 -3.77 3.52 -5.73
N TYR A 98 -3.63 4.35 -4.70
CA TYR A 98 -4.57 5.38 -4.31
C TYR A 98 -3.85 6.73 -4.36
N SER A 99 -4.44 7.76 -4.99
CA SER A 99 -3.80 9.07 -5.13
C SER A 99 -3.75 9.82 -3.81
N THR A 100 -2.56 9.94 -3.23
CA THR A 100 -2.27 10.86 -2.12
C THR A 100 -1.61 12.13 -2.62
N THR A 101 -0.68 11.98 -3.55
CA THR A 101 0.10 13.06 -4.17
C THR A 101 0.15 12.86 -5.68
N GLY A 102 -0.02 13.93 -6.44
CA GLY A 102 -0.02 13.95 -7.90
C GLY A 102 -1.39 13.62 -8.52
N ALA A 103 -1.55 13.95 -9.81
CA ALA A 103 -2.79 13.76 -10.54
C ALA A 103 -3.11 12.27 -10.77
N SER A 104 -4.41 11.95 -10.87
CA SER A 104 -4.88 10.63 -11.31
C SER A 104 -4.60 10.49 -12.82
N HIS A 105 -3.41 10.00 -13.15
CA HIS A 105 -2.93 9.83 -14.51
C HIS A 105 -2.00 8.61 -14.60
N TRP A 106 -2.04 7.87 -15.72
CA TRP A 106 -1.25 6.63 -15.91
C TRP A 106 0.26 6.81 -15.68
N ARG A 107 0.82 8.00 -15.96
CA ARG A 107 2.24 8.30 -15.68
C ARG A 107 2.58 8.21 -14.21
N ASN A 108 1.61 8.49 -13.34
CA ASN A 108 1.75 8.40 -11.89
C ASN A 108 1.45 6.98 -11.35
N ALA A 109 1.01 6.05 -12.20
CA ALA A 109 0.91 4.65 -11.83
C ALA A 109 2.30 4.07 -11.51
N GLN A 110 2.35 3.21 -10.51
CA GLN A 110 3.59 2.56 -10.07
C GLN A 110 3.58 1.07 -10.46
N PRO A 111 4.75 0.41 -10.53
CA PRO A 111 6.09 0.89 -10.18
C PRO A 111 6.60 2.02 -11.08
N THR A 112 7.36 2.93 -10.47
CA THR A 112 8.13 3.96 -11.19
C THR A 112 9.47 3.38 -11.64
N LEU A 113 9.96 3.84 -12.80
CA LEU A 113 11.23 3.38 -13.34
C LEU A 113 12.28 4.49 -13.30
N GLY A 114 13.50 4.14 -12.94
CA GLY A 114 14.67 4.98 -13.02
C GLY A 114 15.82 4.24 -13.72
N ARG A 115 16.61 4.95 -14.51
CA ARG A 115 17.81 4.38 -15.17
C ARG A 115 19.04 4.65 -14.33
N THR A 116 19.86 3.61 -14.14
CA THR A 116 21.19 3.68 -13.54
C THR A 116 22.25 3.49 -14.62
N SER A 117 23.54 3.68 -14.28
CA SER A 117 24.65 3.30 -15.16
C SER A 117 24.74 1.80 -15.40
N ALA A 118 24.30 1.00 -14.43
CA ALA A 118 24.38 -0.46 -14.44
C ALA A 118 23.09 -1.15 -14.92
N GLY A 119 21.94 -0.43 -14.99
CA GLY A 119 20.67 -1.04 -15.34
C GLY A 119 19.46 -0.15 -15.06
N THR A 120 18.42 -0.74 -14.54
CA THR A 120 17.14 -0.08 -14.26
C THR A 120 16.70 -0.35 -12.83
N VAL A 121 16.09 0.64 -12.19
CA VAL A 121 15.38 0.49 -10.90
C VAL A 121 13.88 0.54 -11.15
N ALA A 122 13.13 -0.39 -10.55
CA ALA A 122 11.67 -0.30 -10.45
C ALA A 122 11.28 -0.15 -8.97
N LEU A 123 10.45 0.86 -8.64
CA LEU A 123 10.11 1.19 -7.26
C LEU A 123 8.60 1.39 -7.08
N ALA A 124 8.07 0.74 -6.05
CA ALA A 124 6.71 0.86 -5.54
C ALA A 124 6.73 1.43 -4.11
N HIS A 125 5.84 2.37 -3.84
CA HIS A 125 5.76 3.10 -2.57
C HIS A 125 4.35 3.09 -1.99
N ASN A 126 4.21 2.66 -0.76
CA ASN A 126 3.02 2.84 0.06
C ASN A 126 3.34 3.83 1.17
N GLY A 127 2.81 5.02 1.08
CA GLY A 127 3.01 6.09 2.05
C GLY A 127 2.92 7.47 1.45
N ASN A 128 3.45 8.45 2.19
CA ASN A 128 3.54 9.85 1.76
C ASN A 128 4.75 10.51 2.41
N LEU A 129 5.60 11.13 1.61
CA LEU A 129 6.80 11.81 2.10
C LEU A 129 6.46 13.25 2.52
N THR A 130 7.03 13.67 3.64
CA THR A 130 6.80 15.02 4.18
C THR A 130 7.89 16.01 3.80
N ASN A 131 9.01 15.55 3.24
CA ASN A 131 10.13 16.39 2.83
C ASN A 131 10.45 16.27 1.34
N THR A 132 9.45 16.09 0.50
CA THR A 132 9.62 15.98 -0.97
C THR A 132 10.35 17.18 -1.56
N ALA A 133 10.15 18.39 -1.00
CA ALA A 133 10.85 19.60 -1.42
C ALA A 133 12.37 19.47 -1.20
N ASP A 134 12.81 19.01 -0.03
CA ASP A 134 14.23 18.81 0.29
C ASP A 134 14.86 17.78 -0.66
N LEU A 135 14.13 16.67 -0.92
CA LEU A 135 14.56 15.62 -1.85
C LEU A 135 14.64 16.13 -3.29
N LEU A 136 13.74 17.02 -3.68
CA LEU A 136 13.76 17.65 -4.98
C LEU A 136 14.97 18.59 -5.15
N ASP A 137 15.35 19.29 -4.09
CA ASP A 137 16.55 20.14 -4.12
C ASP A 137 17.83 19.29 -4.19
N LEU A 138 17.88 18.13 -3.51
CA LEU A 138 18.96 17.16 -3.70
C LEU A 138 19.02 16.65 -5.15
N LEU A 139 17.87 16.36 -5.75
CA LEU A 139 17.79 15.90 -7.14
C LEU A 139 18.29 16.98 -8.12
N LYS A 140 17.89 18.23 -7.94
CA LYS A 140 18.34 19.37 -8.75
C LYS A 140 19.85 19.62 -8.61
N ALA A 141 20.38 19.47 -7.38
CA ALA A 141 21.82 19.60 -7.15
C ALA A 141 22.64 18.50 -7.87
N ARG A 142 22.06 17.27 -7.98
CA ARG A 142 22.68 16.16 -8.71
C ARG A 142 22.60 16.34 -10.24
N TYR A 143 21.54 16.97 -10.73
CA TYR A 143 21.26 17.19 -12.17
C TYR A 143 21.05 18.67 -12.50
N PRO A 144 22.07 19.54 -12.36
CA PRO A 144 21.89 21.00 -12.47
C PRO A 144 21.46 21.50 -13.86
N ASN A 145 21.69 20.70 -14.90
CA ASN A 145 21.36 21.03 -16.29
C ASN A 145 20.10 20.37 -16.84
N GLN A 146 19.37 19.61 -16.01
CA GLN A 146 18.15 18.92 -16.43
C GLN A 146 16.93 19.43 -15.67
N GLY A 147 15.80 19.56 -16.37
CA GLY A 147 14.52 19.91 -15.73
C GLY A 147 13.95 18.73 -14.93
N THR A 148 13.29 19.02 -13.81
CA THR A 148 12.67 17.97 -12.96
C THR A 148 11.74 17.07 -13.77
N ASN A 149 10.92 17.62 -14.65
CA ASN A 149 10.00 16.84 -15.50
C ASN A 149 10.74 15.90 -16.48
N GLU A 150 11.93 16.27 -16.91
CA GLU A 150 12.78 15.42 -17.75
C GLU A 150 13.33 14.24 -16.95
N ILE A 151 13.85 14.51 -15.75
CA ILE A 151 14.42 13.49 -14.85
C ILE A 151 13.35 12.51 -14.40
N THR A 152 12.16 12.97 -14.04
CA THR A 152 11.05 12.14 -13.54
C THR A 152 10.16 11.58 -14.67
N GLY A 153 10.47 11.86 -15.93
CA GLY A 153 9.65 11.43 -17.08
C GLY A 153 8.23 12.03 -17.06
N GLY A 154 8.06 13.20 -16.45
CA GLY A 154 6.77 13.90 -16.30
C GLY A 154 5.88 13.33 -15.19
N ASN A 155 6.40 12.42 -14.38
CA ASN A 155 5.72 11.94 -13.16
C ASN A 155 5.85 13.01 -12.06
N THR A 156 4.75 13.33 -11.37
CA THR A 156 4.65 14.41 -10.39
C THR A 156 4.53 13.94 -8.94
N THR A 157 4.81 12.66 -8.70
CA THR A 157 4.71 12.07 -7.35
C THR A 157 6.04 12.18 -6.59
N ASP A 158 5.96 12.14 -5.26
CA ASP A 158 7.11 11.98 -4.35
C ASP A 158 7.93 10.72 -4.68
N THR A 159 7.23 9.64 -5.08
CA THR A 159 7.83 8.37 -5.51
C THR A 159 8.77 8.56 -6.71
N ALA A 160 8.39 9.42 -7.67
CA ALA A 160 9.24 9.66 -8.84
C ALA A 160 10.54 10.39 -8.49
N VAL A 161 10.48 11.33 -7.55
CA VAL A 161 11.67 12.02 -7.02
C VAL A 161 12.58 11.02 -6.31
N LEU A 162 11.99 10.16 -5.47
CA LEU A 162 12.76 9.11 -4.77
C LEU A 162 13.40 8.12 -5.74
N THR A 163 12.64 7.67 -6.75
CA THR A 163 13.16 6.75 -7.78
C THR A 163 14.31 7.37 -8.56
N ALA A 164 14.20 8.65 -8.92
CA ALA A 164 15.26 9.37 -9.61
C ALA A 164 16.53 9.53 -8.76
N LEU A 165 16.37 9.76 -7.45
CA LEU A 165 17.50 9.81 -6.51
C LEU A 165 18.17 8.45 -6.34
N MET A 166 17.39 7.36 -6.24
CA MET A 166 17.88 5.98 -6.16
C MET A 166 18.65 5.59 -7.42
N ALA A 167 18.14 5.98 -8.59
CA ALA A 167 18.76 5.66 -9.88
C ALA A 167 19.95 6.57 -10.23
N GLY A 168 20.03 7.75 -9.65
CA GLY A 168 20.98 8.79 -10.05
C GLY A 168 22.39 8.62 -9.53
N ASP A 169 22.66 7.65 -8.67
CA ASP A 169 24.01 7.33 -8.23
C ASP A 169 24.67 6.40 -9.25
N GLN A 170 25.78 6.86 -9.83
CA GLN A 170 26.50 6.15 -10.87
C GLN A 170 27.69 5.34 -10.32
N ASP A 171 28.10 5.63 -9.09
CA ASP A 171 29.33 5.12 -8.50
C ASP A 171 29.06 3.98 -7.48
N HIS A 172 27.82 3.84 -7.01
CA HIS A 172 27.44 2.89 -5.99
C HIS A 172 26.38 1.88 -6.46
N SER A 173 26.33 0.72 -5.80
CA SER A 173 25.24 -0.24 -5.96
C SER A 173 23.91 0.37 -5.45
N LEU A 174 22.78 -0.12 -5.94
CA LEU A 174 21.45 0.33 -5.48
C LEU A 174 21.27 0.15 -3.97
N GLU A 175 21.83 -0.94 -3.38
CA GLU A 175 21.80 -1.17 -1.93
C GLU A 175 22.55 -0.08 -1.16
N ALA A 176 23.75 0.29 -1.62
CA ALA A 176 24.57 1.34 -0.99
C ALA A 176 23.89 2.71 -1.13
N THR A 177 23.38 3.03 -2.32
CA THR A 177 22.61 4.26 -2.56
C THR A 177 21.36 4.34 -1.65
N ALA A 178 20.63 3.23 -1.50
CA ALA A 178 19.46 3.17 -0.62
C ALA A 178 19.86 3.42 0.84
N LEU A 179 20.94 2.79 1.34
CA LEU A 179 21.42 2.98 2.72
C LEU A 179 21.87 4.43 2.99
N GLU A 180 22.38 5.14 1.99
CA GLU A 180 22.74 6.55 2.11
C GLU A 180 21.52 7.49 2.04
N LEU A 181 20.54 7.15 1.19
CA LEU A 181 19.38 8.01 0.93
C LEU A 181 18.27 7.85 1.96
N LEU A 182 17.93 6.62 2.37
CA LEU A 182 16.80 6.33 3.27
C LEU A 182 16.82 7.10 4.59
N PRO A 183 17.98 7.33 5.26
CA PRO A 183 18.05 8.16 6.47
C PRO A 183 17.63 9.63 6.25
N LYS A 184 17.68 10.13 5.01
CA LYS A 184 17.32 11.49 4.63
C LYS A 184 15.84 11.63 4.28
N VAL A 185 15.13 10.52 4.07
CA VAL A 185 13.70 10.49 3.72
C VAL A 185 12.86 10.63 4.97
N LYS A 186 11.88 11.56 4.95
CA LYS A 186 10.95 11.81 6.05
C LYS A 186 9.52 11.56 5.63
N GLY A 187 8.71 11.07 6.56
CA GLY A 187 7.32 10.71 6.34
C GLY A 187 7.06 9.22 6.52
N ALA A 188 5.88 8.78 6.14
CA ALA A 188 5.52 7.37 6.16
C ALA A 188 5.91 6.72 4.84
N PHE A 189 6.66 5.61 4.87
CA PHE A 189 6.96 4.84 3.67
C PHE A 189 7.17 3.35 3.92
N CYS A 190 6.55 2.55 3.08
CA CYS A 190 6.97 1.19 2.78
C CYS A 190 7.36 1.16 1.31
N LEU A 191 8.61 0.86 1.04
CA LEU A 191 9.16 0.77 -0.30
C LEU A 191 9.39 -0.69 -0.65
N VAL A 192 9.00 -1.07 -1.86
CA VAL A 192 9.39 -2.34 -2.49
C VAL A 192 9.98 -1.98 -3.84
N PHE A 193 11.23 -2.33 -4.05
CA PHE A 193 11.94 -1.94 -5.26
C PHE A 193 12.91 -3.03 -5.69
N MET A 194 13.40 -2.95 -6.90
CA MET A 194 14.35 -3.91 -7.45
C MET A 194 15.29 -3.26 -8.46
N ASP A 195 16.46 -3.82 -8.60
CA ASP A 195 17.25 -3.82 -9.84
C ASP A 195 17.04 -5.14 -10.60
N GLU A 196 17.90 -5.45 -11.56
CA GLU A 196 17.76 -6.67 -12.35
C GLU A 196 18.01 -7.95 -11.56
N GLN A 197 18.73 -7.89 -10.42
CA GLN A 197 19.21 -9.07 -9.68
C GLN A 197 18.60 -9.19 -8.29
N THR A 198 18.21 -8.08 -7.66
CA THR A 198 17.91 -8.02 -6.24
C THR A 198 16.55 -7.38 -6.01
N LEU A 199 15.74 -8.01 -5.16
CA LEU A 199 14.53 -7.45 -4.57
C LEU A 199 14.88 -6.76 -3.25
N TYR A 200 14.41 -5.54 -3.09
CA TYR A 200 14.59 -4.75 -1.87
C TYR A 200 13.25 -4.40 -1.23
N ALA A 201 13.25 -4.29 0.10
CA ALA A 201 12.13 -3.75 0.86
C ALA A 201 12.64 -2.87 2.00
N ALA A 202 12.03 -1.70 2.18
CA ALA A 202 12.37 -0.78 3.26
C ALA A 202 11.14 -0.24 3.95
N ARG A 203 11.21 -0.08 5.29
CA ARG A 203 10.13 0.48 6.11
C ARG A 203 10.62 1.70 6.87
N ASP A 204 9.82 2.76 6.92
CA ASP A 204 10.17 3.98 7.63
C ASP A 204 10.50 3.74 9.12
N PRO A 205 11.29 4.63 9.78
CA PRO A 205 11.73 4.44 11.17
C PRO A 205 10.59 4.40 12.19
N GLN A 206 9.42 4.93 11.87
CA GLN A 206 8.23 4.88 12.73
C GLN A 206 7.42 3.60 12.50
N GLY A 207 7.58 2.94 11.33
CA GLY A 207 6.77 1.79 10.95
C GLY A 207 5.30 2.15 10.84
N VAL A 208 5.00 3.33 10.23
CA VAL A 208 3.64 3.86 10.14
C VAL A 208 2.73 2.91 9.39
N ARG A 209 3.22 2.36 8.25
CA ARG A 209 2.49 1.39 7.44
C ARG A 209 2.97 -0.03 7.69
N PRO A 210 2.09 -1.04 7.56
CA PRO A 210 2.50 -2.43 7.68
C PRO A 210 3.32 -2.88 6.46
N LEU A 211 4.31 -3.71 6.72
CA LEU A 211 5.09 -4.40 5.71
C LEU A 211 5.55 -5.73 6.29
N VAL A 212 5.23 -6.83 5.64
CA VAL A 212 5.49 -8.19 6.12
C VAL A 212 6.39 -8.96 5.16
N LEU A 213 7.21 -9.84 5.72
CA LEU A 213 8.09 -10.75 5.02
C LEU A 213 7.52 -12.17 5.13
N GLY A 214 7.38 -12.85 4.01
CA GLY A 214 6.93 -14.23 3.90
C GLY A 214 7.92 -15.12 3.16
N ARG A 215 7.82 -16.42 3.42
CA ARG A 215 8.64 -17.46 2.79
C ARG A 215 7.78 -18.35 1.90
N LEU A 216 8.17 -18.49 0.63
CA LEU A 216 7.72 -19.54 -0.29
C LEU A 216 8.68 -20.73 -0.23
N ASP A 217 8.29 -21.86 -0.77
CA ASP A 217 9.18 -23.03 -0.88
C ASP A 217 10.48 -22.69 -1.61
N ARG A 218 10.41 -21.87 -2.66
CA ARG A 218 11.54 -21.46 -3.50
C ARG A 218 11.75 -19.95 -3.58
N GLY A 219 11.40 -19.20 -2.54
CA GLY A 219 11.55 -17.76 -2.63
C GLY A 219 11.06 -16.99 -1.42
N TRP A 220 10.97 -15.69 -1.60
CA TRP A 220 10.58 -14.73 -0.59
C TRP A 220 9.51 -13.78 -1.13
N VAL A 221 8.62 -13.37 -0.25
CA VAL A 221 7.57 -12.40 -0.55
C VAL A 221 7.64 -11.27 0.46
N VAL A 222 7.43 -10.05 -0.02
CA VAL A 222 7.22 -8.87 0.81
C VAL A 222 5.88 -8.25 0.42
N ALA A 223 5.03 -7.94 1.39
CA ALA A 223 3.70 -7.41 1.11
C ALA A 223 3.24 -6.44 2.20
N SER A 224 2.27 -5.59 1.85
CA SER A 224 1.65 -4.68 2.80
C SER A 224 0.90 -5.40 3.92
N GLU A 225 0.26 -6.56 3.63
CA GLU A 225 -0.57 -7.30 4.59
C GLU A 225 -0.32 -8.81 4.51
N THR A 226 -0.54 -9.50 5.64
CA THR A 226 -0.42 -10.97 5.71
C THR A 226 -1.41 -11.69 4.79
N ALA A 227 -2.59 -11.12 4.55
CA ALA A 227 -3.57 -11.65 3.61
C ALA A 227 -3.01 -11.82 2.17
N ALA A 228 -2.00 -11.02 1.79
CA ALA A 228 -1.33 -11.18 0.50
C ALA A 228 -0.32 -12.33 0.50
N LEU A 229 0.24 -12.68 1.66
CA LEU A 229 1.07 -13.88 1.81
C LEU A 229 0.21 -15.13 1.67
N ASP A 230 -0.94 -15.17 2.36
CA ASP A 230 -1.85 -16.31 2.37
C ASP A 230 -2.32 -16.69 0.97
N ILE A 231 -2.69 -15.68 0.15
CA ILE A 231 -3.21 -15.92 -1.21
C ILE A 231 -2.16 -16.51 -2.16
N VAL A 232 -0.88 -16.24 -1.93
CA VAL A 232 0.23 -16.77 -2.75
C VAL A 232 0.88 -18.00 -2.12
N GLY A 233 0.35 -18.49 -1.00
CA GLY A 233 0.87 -19.68 -0.30
C GLY A 233 2.20 -19.44 0.44
N ALA A 234 2.52 -18.20 0.78
CA ALA A 234 3.71 -17.87 1.55
C ALA A 234 3.44 -17.91 3.06
N SER A 235 4.33 -18.55 3.81
CA SER A 235 4.28 -18.52 5.28
C SER A 235 4.84 -17.20 5.82
N LEU A 236 4.15 -16.58 6.76
CA LEU A 236 4.63 -15.39 7.45
C LEU A 236 5.92 -15.70 8.22
N VAL A 237 6.97 -14.96 7.96
CA VAL A 237 8.23 -15.03 8.74
C VAL A 237 8.21 -14.00 9.85
N ARG A 238 8.02 -12.71 9.51
CA ARG A 238 7.91 -11.59 10.44
C ARG A 238 7.45 -10.33 9.74
N GLU A 239 7.17 -9.29 10.50
CA GLU A 239 7.12 -7.94 9.94
C GLU A 239 8.53 -7.44 9.58
N VAL A 240 8.62 -6.55 8.60
CA VAL A 240 9.82 -5.75 8.35
C VAL A 240 9.91 -4.71 9.47
N GLU A 241 11.06 -4.66 10.14
CA GLU A 241 11.24 -3.75 11.28
C GLU A 241 11.28 -2.28 10.82
N PRO A 242 10.77 -1.35 11.64
CA PRO A 242 10.95 0.07 11.36
C PRO A 242 12.43 0.45 11.26
N GLY A 243 12.80 1.18 10.20
CA GLY A 243 14.19 1.56 9.93
C GLY A 243 15.05 0.44 9.32
N GLU A 244 14.42 -0.60 8.78
CA GLU A 244 15.09 -1.75 8.17
C GLU A 244 15.02 -1.67 6.64
N LEU A 245 16.13 -2.04 5.99
CA LEU A 245 16.26 -2.40 4.58
C LEU A 245 16.54 -3.89 4.47
N ILE A 246 15.72 -4.60 3.71
CA ILE A 246 15.90 -6.00 3.31
C ILE A 246 16.37 -6.02 1.86
N ALA A 247 17.36 -6.86 1.55
CA ALA A 247 17.81 -7.19 0.20
C ALA A 247 17.76 -8.71 0.01
N ILE A 248 17.20 -9.17 -1.12
CA ILE A 248 16.98 -10.58 -1.44
C ILE A 248 17.49 -10.86 -2.84
N ASP A 249 18.46 -11.74 -2.96
CA ASP A 249 19.05 -12.20 -4.23
C ASP A 249 19.44 -13.67 -4.15
N GLU A 250 20.24 -14.14 -5.10
CA GLU A 250 20.74 -15.53 -5.16
C GLU A 250 21.60 -15.92 -3.93
N ASN A 251 22.22 -14.95 -3.25
CA ASN A 251 23.01 -15.15 -2.04
C ASN A 251 22.13 -15.22 -0.78
N GLY A 252 20.81 -15.02 -0.91
CA GLY A 252 19.84 -15.09 0.15
C GLY A 252 19.36 -13.72 0.64
N LEU A 253 18.76 -13.73 1.83
CA LEU A 253 18.19 -12.53 2.46
C LEU A 253 19.24 -11.85 3.33
N ARG A 254 19.42 -10.55 3.13
CA ARG A 254 20.21 -9.65 4.00
C ARG A 254 19.31 -8.61 4.60
N SER A 255 19.60 -8.22 5.82
CA SER A 255 18.87 -7.20 6.57
C SER A 255 19.85 -6.18 7.14
N THR A 256 19.62 -4.90 6.87
CA THR A 256 20.45 -3.80 7.35
C THR A 256 19.57 -2.73 7.98
N ARG A 257 19.93 -2.26 9.17
CA ARG A 257 19.25 -1.15 9.83
C ARG A 257 19.83 0.18 9.35
N PHE A 258 19.00 1.00 8.70
CA PHE A 258 19.43 2.33 8.22
C PHE A 258 19.05 3.47 9.19
N ALA A 259 18.14 3.23 10.16
CA ALA A 259 17.75 4.21 11.15
C ALA A 259 17.30 3.56 12.47
N GLU A 260 17.33 4.34 13.57
CA GLU A 260 16.77 3.90 14.85
C GLU A 260 15.25 3.78 14.78
N THR A 261 14.72 2.74 15.40
CA THR A 261 13.28 2.50 15.49
C THR A 261 12.60 3.47 16.44
N LYS A 262 11.54 4.16 15.95
CA LYS A 262 10.67 5.07 16.74
C LYS A 262 9.22 4.72 16.47
N ARG A 263 8.76 3.54 16.93
CA ARG A 263 7.45 2.97 16.60
C ARG A 263 6.30 3.96 16.82
N ALA A 264 5.54 4.23 15.74
CA ALA A 264 4.34 5.06 15.73
C ALA A 264 3.38 4.57 14.64
N GLY A 265 2.92 3.33 14.79
CA GLY A 265 2.01 2.69 13.83
C GLY A 265 0.67 3.42 13.70
N CYS A 266 0.08 3.37 12.54
CA CYS A 266 -1.19 4.02 12.24
C CYS A 266 -2.37 3.21 12.82
N VAL A 267 -3.10 3.79 13.78
CA VAL A 267 -4.32 3.16 14.34
C VAL A 267 -5.40 2.94 13.29
N PHE A 268 -5.42 3.75 12.22
CA PHE A 268 -6.41 3.64 11.14
C PHE A 268 -6.27 2.33 10.34
N GLU A 269 -5.11 1.69 10.35
CA GLU A 269 -4.95 0.34 9.82
C GLU A 269 -5.87 -0.65 10.54
N TYR A 270 -5.93 -0.61 11.88
CA TYR A 270 -6.83 -1.46 12.65
C TYR A 270 -8.30 -1.08 12.48
N VAL A 271 -8.62 0.22 12.50
CA VAL A 271 -10.02 0.68 12.47
C VAL A 271 -10.68 0.42 11.12
N TYR A 272 -9.93 0.63 10.02
CA TYR A 272 -10.56 0.65 8.69
C TYR A 272 -9.75 0.00 7.57
N LEU A 273 -8.44 0.31 7.44
CA LEU A 273 -7.71 0.04 6.20
C LEU A 273 -7.42 -1.43 5.98
N ALA A 274 -6.74 -2.08 6.93
CA ALA A 274 -6.34 -3.47 6.79
C ALA A 274 -7.55 -4.40 6.70
N ARG A 275 -7.37 -5.52 6.01
CA ARG A 275 -8.38 -6.58 5.98
C ARG A 275 -8.55 -7.19 7.38
N PRO A 276 -9.76 -7.67 7.72
CA PRO A 276 -9.99 -8.29 9.03
C PRO A 276 -9.12 -9.52 9.30
N ASP A 277 -8.76 -10.25 8.25
CA ASP A 277 -7.93 -11.45 8.30
C ASP A 277 -6.41 -11.17 8.36
N THR A 278 -6.01 -9.89 8.33
CA THR A 278 -4.62 -9.46 8.46
C THR A 278 -4.18 -9.43 9.94
N ALA A 279 -2.91 -9.77 10.18
CA ALA A 279 -2.25 -9.57 11.46
C ALA A 279 -1.26 -8.39 11.37
N ILE A 280 -1.30 -7.49 12.37
CA ILE A 280 -0.39 -6.35 12.52
C ILE A 280 0.15 -6.35 13.95
N ASN A 281 1.47 -6.28 14.12
CA ASN A 281 2.16 -6.39 15.43
C ASN A 281 1.71 -7.62 16.23
N GLY A 282 1.51 -8.75 15.54
CA GLY A 282 1.08 -10.01 16.13
C GLY A 282 -0.38 -10.05 16.60
N LYS A 283 -1.18 -9.01 16.31
CA LYS A 283 -2.62 -8.95 16.63
C LYS A 283 -3.46 -9.08 15.38
N ASN A 284 -4.46 -9.96 15.41
CA ASN A 284 -5.45 -10.06 14.35
C ASN A 284 -6.34 -8.80 14.32
N VAL A 285 -6.55 -8.24 13.13
CA VAL A 285 -7.33 -7.00 12.95
C VAL A 285 -8.80 -7.19 13.31
N TYR A 286 -9.39 -8.36 13.00
CA TYR A 286 -10.76 -8.68 13.38
C TYR A 286 -10.93 -8.66 14.90
N GLU A 287 -10.07 -9.37 15.62
CA GLU A 287 -10.11 -9.44 17.10
C GLU A 287 -9.90 -8.06 17.73
N ALA A 288 -8.97 -7.26 17.18
CA ALA A 288 -8.76 -5.88 17.65
C ALA A 288 -10.04 -5.04 17.50
N ARG A 289 -10.76 -5.16 16.37
CA ARG A 289 -12.04 -4.46 16.16
C ARG A 289 -13.15 -4.94 17.09
N VAL A 290 -13.23 -6.24 17.36
CA VAL A 290 -14.18 -6.78 18.35
C VAL A 290 -13.91 -6.19 19.73
N GLU A 291 -12.63 -6.14 20.16
CA GLU A 291 -12.29 -5.58 21.48
C GLU A 291 -12.54 -4.06 21.54
N MET A 292 -12.32 -3.32 20.45
CA MET A 292 -12.73 -1.90 20.38
C MET A 292 -14.24 -1.73 20.63
N GLY A 293 -15.06 -2.62 20.07
CA GLY A 293 -16.51 -2.62 20.31
C GLY A 293 -16.88 -2.95 21.76
N ARG A 294 -16.23 -3.93 22.37
CA ARG A 294 -16.44 -4.25 23.79
C ARG A 294 -16.04 -3.08 24.68
N GLN A 295 -14.91 -2.44 24.40
CA GLN A 295 -14.45 -1.28 25.16
C GLN A 295 -15.41 -0.10 25.01
N LEU A 296 -15.91 0.15 23.80
CA LEU A 296 -16.91 1.20 23.55
C LEU A 296 -18.19 0.97 24.38
N ALA A 297 -18.68 -0.26 24.49
CA ALA A 297 -19.85 -0.58 25.30
C ALA A 297 -19.61 -0.35 26.81
N ARG A 298 -18.39 -0.58 27.31
CA ARG A 298 -18.02 -0.29 28.70
C ARG A 298 -17.96 1.20 28.99
N GLU A 299 -17.40 2.00 28.06
CA GLU A 299 -17.19 3.44 28.24
C GLU A 299 -18.46 4.26 27.98
N TYR A 300 -19.31 3.80 27.03
CA TYR A 300 -20.50 4.51 26.60
C TYR A 300 -21.70 3.55 26.56
N PRO A 301 -22.19 3.10 27.73
CA PRO A 301 -23.39 2.28 27.78
C PRO A 301 -24.61 3.05 27.28
N VAL A 302 -25.44 2.40 26.49
CA VAL A 302 -26.67 2.98 25.93
C VAL A 302 -27.85 2.01 26.10
N GLU A 303 -29.08 2.53 26.18
CA GLU A 303 -30.30 1.75 26.09
C GLU A 303 -30.75 1.71 24.62
N ALA A 304 -30.83 0.51 24.06
CA ALA A 304 -31.27 0.28 22.69
C ALA A 304 -31.84 -1.13 22.53
N ASP A 305 -32.70 -1.31 21.53
CA ASP A 305 -33.30 -2.60 21.24
C ASP A 305 -32.44 -3.49 20.37
N LEU A 306 -31.52 -2.90 19.59
CA LEU A 306 -30.72 -3.59 18.60
C LEU A 306 -29.39 -2.88 18.29
N VAL A 307 -28.31 -3.63 18.18
CA VAL A 307 -27.03 -3.18 17.64
C VAL A 307 -26.94 -3.57 16.18
N ILE A 308 -26.70 -2.60 15.29
CA ILE A 308 -26.49 -2.83 13.86
C ILE A 308 -25.14 -2.30 13.42
N PRO A 309 -24.40 -2.98 12.52
CA PRO A 309 -23.16 -2.48 11.99
C PRO A 309 -23.35 -1.50 10.83
N THR A 310 -22.39 -0.61 10.62
CA THR A 310 -22.14 -0.05 9.30
C THR A 310 -21.19 -1.00 8.57
N PRO A 311 -21.67 -1.77 7.58
CA PRO A 311 -20.85 -2.78 6.93
C PRO A 311 -19.71 -2.16 6.09
N GLU A 312 -18.59 -2.84 5.93
CA GLU A 312 -18.21 -4.11 6.59
C GLU A 312 -17.22 -3.89 7.72
N SER A 313 -16.46 -2.79 7.69
CA SER A 313 -15.42 -2.49 8.69
C SER A 313 -15.97 -2.35 10.12
N GLY A 314 -17.20 -1.88 10.27
CA GLY A 314 -17.84 -1.74 11.57
C GLY A 314 -18.45 -3.04 12.13
N THR A 315 -18.57 -4.10 11.32
CA THR A 315 -19.24 -5.34 11.75
C THR A 315 -18.55 -6.00 12.97
N PRO A 316 -17.24 -6.20 13.02
CA PRO A 316 -16.60 -6.78 14.20
C PRO A 316 -16.78 -5.92 15.46
N ALA A 317 -16.72 -4.60 15.35
CA ALA A 317 -16.94 -3.70 16.48
C ALA A 317 -18.39 -3.76 16.98
N ALA A 318 -19.38 -3.85 16.09
CA ALA A 318 -20.78 -4.03 16.48
C ALA A 318 -21.03 -5.38 17.19
N ILE A 319 -20.36 -6.44 16.76
CA ILE A 319 -20.39 -7.74 17.44
C ILE A 319 -19.83 -7.60 18.86
N GLY A 320 -18.63 -7.02 19.02
CA GLY A 320 -18.05 -6.81 20.34
C GLY A 320 -18.89 -5.92 21.26
N PHE A 321 -19.52 -4.88 20.70
CA PHE A 321 -20.45 -4.02 21.44
C PHE A 321 -21.66 -4.80 21.93
N SER A 322 -22.28 -5.59 21.05
CA SER A 322 -23.43 -6.45 21.39
C SER A 322 -23.07 -7.45 22.48
N GLU A 323 -21.95 -8.15 22.34
CA GLU A 323 -21.47 -9.12 23.35
C GLU A 323 -21.28 -8.50 24.74
N GLN A 324 -20.73 -7.29 24.80
CA GLN A 324 -20.42 -6.60 26.05
C GLN A 324 -21.65 -5.95 26.67
N SER A 325 -22.53 -5.34 25.86
CA SER A 325 -23.72 -4.63 26.35
C SER A 325 -24.91 -5.55 26.64
N GLY A 326 -24.94 -6.75 26.04
CA GLY A 326 -26.10 -7.65 26.08
C GLY A 326 -27.22 -7.24 25.12
N ILE A 327 -27.09 -6.15 24.36
CA ILE A 327 -28.07 -5.73 23.36
C ILE A 327 -27.95 -6.64 22.14
N PRO A 328 -29.05 -7.21 21.60
CA PRO A 328 -29.01 -8.13 20.47
C PRO A 328 -28.33 -7.52 19.23
N PHE A 329 -27.53 -8.34 18.52
CA PHE A 329 -26.96 -7.97 17.22
C PHE A 329 -27.93 -8.29 16.08
N GLY A 330 -27.99 -7.43 15.06
CA GLY A 330 -28.78 -7.67 13.86
C GLY A 330 -28.23 -6.97 12.62
N HIS A 331 -28.66 -7.44 11.46
CA HIS A 331 -28.31 -6.85 10.17
C HIS A 331 -29.32 -5.79 9.75
N GLY A 332 -29.19 -4.55 10.26
CA GLY A 332 -30.02 -3.42 9.83
C GLY A 332 -29.62 -2.86 8.45
N LEU A 333 -28.38 -3.13 8.02
CA LEU A 333 -27.85 -2.77 6.71
C LEU A 333 -27.15 -3.98 6.10
N VAL A 334 -27.36 -4.22 4.81
CA VAL A 334 -26.70 -5.28 4.06
C VAL A 334 -25.99 -4.67 2.86
N LYS A 335 -24.67 -4.86 2.78
CA LYS A 335 -23.86 -4.36 1.68
C LYS A 335 -24.02 -5.25 0.45
N ASN A 336 -24.11 -4.63 -0.73
CA ASN A 336 -23.96 -5.37 -1.98
C ASN A 336 -22.49 -5.85 -2.12
N ALA A 337 -22.30 -7.16 -2.07
CA ALA A 337 -20.96 -7.79 -2.12
C ALA A 337 -20.18 -7.50 -3.43
N TYR A 338 -20.89 -7.20 -4.53
CA TYR A 338 -20.28 -6.90 -5.82
C TYR A 338 -19.80 -5.44 -5.95
N VAL A 339 -20.08 -4.58 -4.95
CA VAL A 339 -19.62 -3.19 -4.94
C VAL A 339 -18.46 -3.05 -3.97
N GLY A 340 -17.30 -2.68 -4.49
CA GLY A 340 -16.08 -2.45 -3.72
C GLY A 340 -16.15 -1.23 -2.80
N ARG A 341 -15.03 -0.82 -2.22
CA ARG A 341 -14.93 0.40 -1.40
C ARG A 341 -15.26 1.62 -2.27
N THR A 342 -16.27 2.40 -1.86
CA THR A 342 -16.72 3.58 -2.61
C THR A 342 -16.00 4.85 -2.19
N PHE A 343 -15.58 4.95 -0.93
CA PHE A 343 -14.89 6.13 -0.41
C PHE A 343 -13.55 6.40 -1.11
N ILE A 344 -12.83 5.35 -1.48
CA ILE A 344 -11.52 5.42 -2.14
C ILE A 344 -11.60 5.61 -3.67
N GLN A 345 -12.80 5.81 -4.24
CA GLN A 345 -12.94 6.11 -5.66
C GLN A 345 -12.43 7.51 -6.02
N PRO A 346 -11.75 7.69 -7.16
CA PRO A 346 -11.02 8.91 -7.47
C PRO A 346 -11.89 10.14 -7.70
N SER A 347 -13.16 9.98 -8.10
CA SER A 347 -14.04 11.11 -8.36
C SER A 347 -15.31 11.11 -7.51
N GLN A 348 -15.80 12.31 -7.15
CA GLN A 348 -17.02 12.48 -6.37
C GLN A 348 -18.26 11.87 -7.06
N THR A 349 -18.35 12.01 -8.38
CA THR A 349 -19.46 11.45 -9.16
C THR A 349 -19.48 9.91 -9.10
N ILE A 350 -18.30 9.27 -9.20
CA ILE A 350 -18.18 7.81 -9.09
C ILE A 350 -18.52 7.37 -7.67
N ARG A 351 -18.05 8.10 -6.64
CA ARG A 351 -18.41 7.82 -5.24
C ARG A 351 -19.91 7.86 -5.01
N GLN A 352 -20.61 8.91 -5.47
CA GLN A 352 -22.05 9.04 -5.33
C GLN A 352 -22.84 7.93 -6.05
N ARG A 353 -22.43 7.54 -7.26
CA ARG A 353 -23.01 6.41 -7.98
C ARG A 353 -22.77 5.09 -7.26
N GLY A 354 -21.54 4.88 -6.76
CA GLY A 354 -21.18 3.70 -5.96
C GLY A 354 -22.02 3.55 -4.70
N ILE A 355 -22.31 4.65 -3.98
CA ILE A 355 -23.17 4.63 -2.78
C ILE A 355 -24.61 4.18 -3.13
N ARG A 356 -25.13 4.58 -4.28
CA ARG A 356 -26.49 4.16 -4.70
C ARG A 356 -26.56 2.68 -5.09
N LEU A 357 -25.46 2.07 -5.50
CA LEU A 357 -25.36 0.66 -5.87
C LEU A 357 -25.08 -0.24 -4.66
N LYS A 358 -24.57 0.34 -3.58
CA LYS A 358 -24.10 -0.37 -2.41
C LYS A 358 -25.19 -0.76 -1.44
#